data_fa72c62cd5b8d60df9dc13a447cda7d6
#
_entry.id   fa72c62cd5b8d60df9dc13a447cda7d6
#
_cell.length_a   1.000
_cell.length_b   1.000
_cell.length_c   1.000
_cell.angle_alpha   90.00
_cell.angle_beta   90.00
_cell.angle_gamma   90.00
#
_symmetry.space_group_name_H-M   'P 1'
#
loop_
_entity.id
_entity.type
_entity.pdbx_description
1 polymer ?
#
loop_
_entity_poly.entity_id
_entity_poly.type
_entity_poly.pdbx_seq_one_letter_code
_entity_poly.pdbx_strand_id
1 'polypeptide(L)'
;MSSHYGHLQQIKYKLIIIVTMLECKTVTLRTRPLKNGMLSYYLDYYPGYRDQETMKTIRHEGLNIYIYANPKNERERNFNATMSEKAEAIRCRRFESIVNDRYDFFDRHKLKADFLEYYRKQLRKHDQKWEFVYHHFYNFVHGKCTFEEIDIDLCNKFREYLLNAKQLRRDGRISKNSASGYWSTFRELLKILYRNRLIKTNINDFLDKIETEDTPKDYLSVEELYKLAETPCKKPILKTAALFSCLTSLRISDILSLQWHEIVDFAAGGKCVHTITQKTKTEDIIPISDEALQLIGYSPEKTGLVFKGLKRSWTQQPMKEWIRKAGITKNITFHCARHIAPPYSLRTRNL
;
A
#
# COMPACT_ATOMS: atom_id res chain seq x y z
N MET A 1 -9.42 5.79 37.99
CA MET A 1 -9.99 6.89 37.16
C MET A 1 -9.93 6.63 35.63
N SER A 2 -9.21 5.62 35.14
CA SER A 2 -9.06 5.32 33.69
C SER A 2 -10.25 4.56 33.05
N SER A 3 -11.05 3.83 33.81
CA SER A 3 -12.17 3.01 33.29
C SER A 3 -13.41 3.81 32.88
N HIS A 4 -13.63 4.99 33.46
CA HIS A 4 -14.81 5.81 33.15
C HIS A 4 -14.68 6.58 31.82
N TYR A 5 -13.46 6.95 31.41
CA TYR A 5 -13.22 7.66 30.13
C TYR A 5 -13.47 6.77 28.90
N GLY A 6 -13.11 5.49 28.98
CA GLY A 6 -13.34 4.54 27.89
C GLY A 6 -14.84 4.26 27.66
N HIS A 7 -15.62 4.21 28.74
CA HIS A 7 -17.06 3.96 28.65
C HIS A 7 -17.84 5.17 28.08
N LEU A 8 -17.43 6.38 28.43
CA LEU A 8 -18.00 7.62 27.88
C LEU A 8 -17.65 7.81 26.39
N GLN A 9 -16.46 7.43 25.95
CA GLN A 9 -16.11 7.42 24.52
C GLN A 9 -16.91 6.37 23.74
N GLN A 10 -17.07 5.15 24.26
CA GLN A 10 -17.91 4.13 23.63
C GLN A 10 -19.40 4.54 23.58
N ILE A 11 -19.90 5.22 24.61
CA ILE A 11 -21.27 5.76 24.60
C ILE A 11 -21.39 6.90 23.59
N LYS A 12 -20.41 7.80 23.49
CA LYS A 12 -20.38 8.85 22.45
C LYS A 12 -20.30 8.26 21.04
N TYR A 13 -19.48 7.24 20.81
CA TYR A 13 -19.42 6.53 19.53
C TYR A 13 -20.73 5.81 19.21
N LYS A 14 -21.36 5.11 20.19
CA LYS A 14 -22.68 4.53 20.02
C LYS A 14 -23.78 5.56 19.79
N LEU A 15 -23.76 6.71 20.48
CA LEU A 15 -24.70 7.79 20.23
C LEU A 15 -24.48 8.46 18.85
N ILE A 16 -23.23 8.63 18.41
CA ILE A 16 -22.92 9.13 17.07
C ILE A 16 -23.39 8.14 16.01
N ILE A 17 -23.21 6.83 16.22
CA ILE A 17 -23.71 5.78 15.32
C ILE A 17 -25.24 5.73 15.33
N ILE A 18 -25.89 5.90 16.49
CA ILE A 18 -27.36 5.94 16.61
C ILE A 18 -27.92 7.23 15.98
N VAL A 19 -27.26 8.36 16.10
CA VAL A 19 -27.68 9.63 15.48
C VAL A 19 -27.48 9.58 13.96
N THR A 20 -26.43 8.92 13.45
CA THR A 20 -26.25 8.69 12.02
C THR A 20 -27.18 7.61 11.45
N MET A 21 -27.69 6.67 12.28
CA MET A 21 -28.70 5.67 11.88
C MET A 21 -30.15 6.21 11.88
N LEU A 22 -30.39 7.40 12.39
CA LEU A 22 -31.72 8.04 12.40
C LEU A 22 -32.04 8.84 11.13
N GLU A 23 -31.11 8.93 10.19
CA GLU A 23 -31.26 9.67 8.95
C GLU A 23 -31.91 8.79 7.86
N CYS A 24 -33.04 9.25 7.37
CA CYS A 24 -33.86 8.70 6.30
C CYS A 24 -34.51 7.33 6.57
N LYS A 25 -35.61 7.35 7.30
CA LYS A 25 -36.43 6.14 7.57
C LYS A 25 -37.39 5.79 6.44
N THR A 26 -37.75 6.75 5.59
CA THR A 26 -38.72 6.53 4.50
C THR A 26 -38.32 7.29 3.23
N VAL A 27 -38.57 6.63 2.09
CA VAL A 27 -38.48 7.23 0.76
C VAL A 27 -39.86 7.15 0.16
N THR A 28 -40.50 8.30 -0.04
CA THR A 28 -41.87 8.39 -0.57
C THR A 28 -41.81 8.97 -1.98
N LEU A 29 -42.54 8.31 -2.92
CA LEU A 29 -42.72 8.82 -4.27
C LEU A 29 -43.85 9.85 -4.25
N ARG A 30 -43.57 11.06 -4.72
CA ARG A 30 -44.55 12.15 -4.78
C ARG A 30 -44.53 12.82 -6.15
N THR A 31 -45.59 13.55 -6.46
CA THR A 31 -45.73 14.35 -7.69
C THR A 31 -45.85 15.83 -7.35
N ARG A 32 -45.39 16.68 -8.26
CA ARG A 32 -45.61 18.13 -8.22
C ARG A 32 -46.14 18.62 -9.58
N PRO A 33 -47.09 19.55 -9.60
CA PRO A 33 -47.63 20.08 -10.82
C PRO A 33 -46.62 20.92 -11.60
N LEU A 34 -46.71 20.85 -12.95
CA LEU A 34 -45.93 21.67 -13.86
C LEU A 34 -46.92 22.60 -14.65
N LYS A 35 -46.39 23.73 -15.16
CA LYS A 35 -47.20 24.74 -15.90
C LYS A 35 -47.86 24.22 -17.18
N ASN A 36 -47.36 23.09 -17.73
CA ASN A 36 -47.87 22.48 -18.98
C ASN A 36 -48.95 21.41 -18.78
N GLY A 37 -49.59 21.33 -17.62
CA GLY A 37 -50.62 20.32 -17.32
C GLY A 37 -50.09 18.92 -17.10
N MET A 38 -48.77 18.77 -16.85
CA MET A 38 -48.12 17.52 -16.44
C MET A 38 -47.77 17.54 -14.95
N LEU A 39 -47.52 16.38 -14.41
CA LEU A 39 -46.97 16.19 -13.10
C LEU A 39 -45.54 15.63 -13.22
N SER A 40 -44.62 16.09 -12.35
CA SER A 40 -43.25 15.57 -12.27
C SER A 40 -43.10 14.73 -11.02
N TYR A 41 -42.56 13.51 -11.16
CA TYR A 41 -42.21 12.68 -10.02
C TYR A 41 -40.95 13.16 -9.32
N TYR A 42 -40.95 13.08 -7.96
CA TYR A 42 -39.79 13.29 -7.10
C TYR A 42 -39.84 12.33 -5.91
N LEU A 43 -38.71 12.06 -5.32
CA LEU A 43 -38.58 11.33 -4.06
C LEU A 43 -38.52 12.32 -2.90
N ASP A 44 -39.27 12.03 -1.84
CA ASP A 44 -39.28 12.75 -0.58
C ASP A 44 -38.66 11.86 0.51
N TYR A 45 -37.56 12.30 1.08
CA TYR A 45 -36.79 11.59 2.08
C TYR A 45 -37.14 12.10 3.48
N TYR A 46 -37.56 11.20 4.38
CA TYR A 46 -37.89 11.61 5.75
C TYR A 46 -37.23 10.67 6.81
N PRO A 47 -36.46 11.24 7.77
CA PRO A 47 -35.84 12.55 7.66
C PRO A 47 -34.94 12.65 6.44
N GLY A 48 -34.55 13.85 6.02
CA GLY A 48 -33.62 14.02 4.89
C GLY A 48 -32.30 13.36 5.17
N TYR A 49 -31.59 12.89 4.13
CA TYR A 49 -30.24 12.36 4.29
C TYR A 49 -29.18 13.43 4.04
N ARG A 50 -28.02 13.30 4.74
CA ARG A 50 -26.92 14.23 4.59
C ARG A 50 -25.97 13.73 3.51
N ASP A 51 -25.85 14.49 2.43
CA ASP A 51 -24.87 14.23 1.38
C ASP A 51 -23.45 14.42 1.95
N GLN A 52 -22.59 13.39 1.82
CA GLN A 52 -21.25 13.40 2.41
C GLN A 52 -20.25 14.31 1.70
N GLU A 53 -20.53 14.75 0.49
CA GLU A 53 -19.65 15.64 -0.28
C GLU A 53 -19.99 17.10 -0.08
N THR A 54 -21.27 17.42 -0.27
CA THR A 54 -21.74 18.80 -0.14
C THR A 54 -22.06 19.16 1.30
N MET A 55 -22.09 18.17 2.20
CA MET A 55 -22.52 18.29 3.60
C MET A 55 -23.92 18.85 3.76
N LYS A 56 -24.70 18.92 2.67
CA LYS A 56 -26.09 19.43 2.67
C LYS A 56 -27.07 18.30 2.97
N THR A 57 -28.15 18.65 3.66
CA THR A 57 -29.27 17.72 3.84
C THR A 57 -30.16 17.74 2.62
N ILE A 58 -30.26 16.59 1.93
CA ILE A 58 -31.14 16.40 0.76
C ILE A 58 -32.45 15.82 1.27
N ARG A 59 -33.54 16.50 0.95
CA ARG A 59 -34.90 16.07 1.30
C ARG A 59 -35.71 15.67 0.07
N HIS A 60 -35.43 16.25 -1.08
CA HIS A 60 -36.18 15.98 -2.30
C HIS A 60 -35.21 15.68 -3.46
N GLU A 61 -35.50 14.64 -4.25
CA GLU A 61 -34.77 14.28 -5.46
C GLU A 61 -35.75 14.21 -6.66
N GLY A 62 -35.54 15.05 -7.67
CA GLY A 62 -36.33 15.02 -8.92
C GLY A 62 -35.93 13.82 -9.77
N LEU A 63 -36.92 13.04 -10.27
CA LEU A 63 -36.65 11.85 -11.08
C LEU A 63 -36.57 12.13 -12.57
N ASN A 64 -36.95 13.35 -13.02
CA ASN A 64 -37.13 13.68 -14.45
C ASN A 64 -38.12 12.73 -15.17
N ILE A 65 -39.11 12.23 -14.44
CA ILE A 65 -40.22 11.41 -14.93
C ILE A 65 -41.49 12.24 -14.84
N TYR A 66 -42.22 12.29 -15.91
CA TYR A 66 -43.38 13.13 -16.07
C TYR A 66 -44.61 12.30 -16.45
N ILE A 67 -45.81 12.69 -15.97
CA ILE A 67 -47.09 12.07 -16.29
C ILE A 67 -48.15 13.15 -16.58
N TYR A 68 -49.18 12.79 -17.32
CA TYR A 68 -50.32 13.68 -17.52
C TYR A 68 -51.14 13.84 -16.25
N ALA A 69 -51.44 15.07 -15.85
CA ALA A 69 -52.26 15.32 -14.68
C ALA A 69 -53.71 14.83 -14.86
N ASN A 70 -54.23 15.00 -16.06
CA ASN A 70 -55.61 14.56 -16.44
C ASN A 70 -55.53 13.81 -17.77
N PRO A 71 -55.28 12.50 -17.78
CA PRO A 71 -55.19 11.72 -19.01
C PRO A 71 -56.56 11.62 -19.70
N LYS A 72 -56.61 12.02 -20.96
CA LYS A 72 -57.87 12.12 -21.73
C LYS A 72 -58.21 10.85 -22.52
N ASN A 73 -57.21 10.03 -22.83
CA ASN A 73 -57.36 8.83 -23.66
C ASN A 73 -56.59 7.65 -23.05
N GLU A 74 -56.82 6.47 -23.60
CA GLU A 74 -56.20 5.22 -23.11
C GLU A 74 -54.67 5.23 -23.30
N ARG A 75 -54.17 5.83 -24.37
CA ARG A 75 -52.74 5.96 -24.63
C ARG A 75 -52.03 6.78 -23.54
N GLU A 76 -52.61 7.87 -23.08
CA GLU A 76 -52.12 8.69 -22.01
C GLU A 76 -52.16 7.97 -20.64
N ARG A 77 -53.22 7.17 -20.39
CA ARG A 77 -53.33 6.32 -19.20
C ARG A 77 -52.24 5.25 -19.17
N ASN A 78 -52.03 4.55 -20.30
CA ASN A 78 -50.98 3.54 -20.41
C ASN A 78 -49.57 4.15 -20.27
N PHE A 79 -49.35 5.34 -20.83
CA PHE A 79 -48.09 6.08 -20.61
C PHE A 79 -47.89 6.41 -19.14
N ASN A 80 -48.92 6.94 -18.45
CA ASN A 80 -48.84 7.23 -17.03
C ASN A 80 -48.53 5.98 -16.20
N ALA A 81 -49.18 4.85 -16.50
CA ALA A 81 -48.90 3.58 -15.80
C ALA A 81 -47.44 3.15 -15.93
N THR A 82 -46.90 3.15 -17.17
CA THR A 82 -45.49 2.79 -17.41
C THR A 82 -44.52 3.73 -16.72
N MET A 83 -44.78 5.03 -16.70
CA MET A 83 -43.94 6.03 -16.04
C MET A 83 -44.01 5.91 -14.51
N SER A 84 -45.20 5.57 -13.96
CA SER A 84 -45.39 5.31 -12.54
C SER A 84 -44.59 4.07 -12.07
N GLU A 85 -44.63 2.99 -12.83
CA GLU A 85 -43.84 1.79 -12.58
C GLU A 85 -42.33 2.09 -12.56
N LYS A 86 -41.84 2.87 -13.52
CA LYS A 86 -40.45 3.29 -13.57
C LYS A 86 -40.07 4.13 -12.35
N ALA A 87 -40.94 5.07 -11.95
CA ALA A 87 -40.67 5.91 -10.78
C ALA A 87 -40.66 5.09 -9.49
N GLU A 88 -41.57 4.13 -9.35
CA GLU A 88 -41.66 3.23 -8.21
C GLU A 88 -40.43 2.30 -8.14
N ALA A 89 -39.97 1.76 -9.26
CA ALA A 89 -38.73 0.98 -9.31
C ALA A 89 -37.51 1.77 -8.82
N ILE A 90 -37.43 3.05 -9.16
CA ILE A 90 -36.38 3.93 -8.66
C ILE A 90 -36.52 4.15 -7.15
N ARG A 91 -37.75 4.39 -6.65
CA ARG A 91 -38.03 4.53 -5.22
C ARG A 91 -37.58 3.31 -4.44
N CYS A 92 -37.95 2.11 -4.91
CA CYS A 92 -37.55 0.86 -4.27
C CYS A 92 -36.02 0.72 -4.18
N ARG A 93 -35.29 0.98 -5.27
CA ARG A 93 -33.81 0.94 -5.28
C ARG A 93 -33.21 1.95 -4.30
N ARG A 94 -33.78 3.16 -4.21
CA ARG A 94 -33.31 4.18 -3.27
C ARG A 94 -33.54 3.77 -1.81
N PHE A 95 -34.73 3.23 -1.53
CA PHE A 95 -35.06 2.72 -0.20
C PHE A 95 -34.14 1.56 0.21
N GLU A 96 -33.95 0.58 -0.68
CA GLU A 96 -33.05 -0.55 -0.45
C GLU A 96 -31.61 -0.12 -0.21
N SER A 97 -31.14 0.86 -0.99
CA SER A 97 -29.83 1.48 -0.82
C SER A 97 -29.64 2.09 0.58
N ILE A 98 -30.68 2.79 1.07
CA ILE A 98 -30.66 3.45 2.39
C ILE A 98 -30.70 2.42 3.53
N VAL A 99 -31.59 1.41 3.43
CA VAL A 99 -31.78 0.42 4.49
C VAL A 99 -30.55 -0.50 4.61
N ASN A 100 -29.90 -0.84 3.50
CA ASN A 100 -28.74 -1.72 3.50
C ASN A 100 -27.42 -0.99 3.79
N ASP A 101 -27.44 0.30 4.15
CA ASP A 101 -26.26 1.16 4.32
C ASP A 101 -25.37 1.17 3.05
N ARG A 102 -25.93 0.76 1.95
CA ARG A 102 -25.35 0.78 0.62
C ARG A 102 -25.78 2.04 -0.07
N TYR A 103 -25.25 3.18 0.38
CA TYR A 103 -25.37 4.43 -0.37
C TYR A 103 -24.63 4.30 -1.70
N ASP A 104 -25.19 3.53 -2.62
CA ASP A 104 -24.75 3.48 -3.99
C ASP A 104 -25.36 4.64 -4.79
N PHE A 105 -25.31 5.85 -4.20
CA PHE A 105 -25.30 7.06 -4.99
C PHE A 105 -23.92 7.13 -5.65
N PHE A 106 -23.67 6.17 -6.54
CA PHE A 106 -22.56 6.29 -7.45
C PHE A 106 -22.88 7.50 -8.31
N ASP A 107 -22.35 8.60 -7.87
CA ASP A 107 -22.32 9.80 -8.67
C ASP A 107 -21.65 9.42 -9.99
N ARG A 108 -22.43 9.45 -11.09
CA ARG A 108 -21.87 9.18 -12.42
C ARG A 108 -20.70 10.09 -12.75
N HIS A 109 -20.63 11.26 -12.12
CA HIS A 109 -19.48 12.17 -12.19
C HIS A 109 -18.24 11.58 -11.54
N LYS A 110 -18.36 10.87 -10.41
CA LYS A 110 -17.22 10.18 -9.77
C LYS A 110 -16.69 9.02 -10.60
N LEU A 111 -17.57 8.22 -11.19
CA LEU A 111 -17.16 7.12 -12.05
C LEU A 111 -16.43 7.61 -13.31
N LYS A 112 -16.80 8.76 -13.84
CA LYS A 112 -16.15 9.41 -14.99
C LYS A 112 -14.94 10.27 -14.60
N ALA A 113 -14.66 10.42 -13.30
CA ALA A 113 -13.49 11.16 -12.84
C ALA A 113 -12.18 10.44 -13.23
N ASP A 114 -11.13 11.22 -13.37
CA ASP A 114 -9.82 10.72 -13.76
C ASP A 114 -9.17 9.90 -12.62
N PHE A 115 -9.03 8.60 -12.86
CA PHE A 115 -8.38 7.68 -11.95
C PHE A 115 -6.87 7.98 -11.82
N LEU A 116 -6.20 8.38 -12.89
CA LEU A 116 -4.77 8.69 -12.87
C LEU A 116 -4.46 9.91 -12.01
N GLU A 117 -5.35 10.91 -12.01
CA GLU A 117 -5.21 12.06 -11.11
C GLU A 117 -5.33 11.64 -9.64
N TYR A 118 -6.30 10.80 -9.33
CA TYR A 118 -6.44 10.23 -7.98
C TYR A 118 -5.21 9.42 -7.58
N TYR A 119 -4.71 8.54 -8.46
CA TYR A 119 -3.51 7.74 -8.20
C TYR A 119 -2.30 8.64 -7.91
N ARG A 120 -2.10 9.69 -8.71
CA ARG A 120 -1.03 10.67 -8.52
C ARG A 120 -1.10 11.34 -7.14
N LYS A 121 -2.28 11.65 -6.64
CA LYS A 121 -2.48 12.19 -5.28
C LYS A 121 -2.05 11.18 -4.20
N GLN A 122 -2.26 9.88 -4.42
CA GLN A 122 -1.81 8.84 -3.48
C GLN A 122 -0.28 8.70 -3.42
N LEU A 123 0.46 8.96 -4.51
CA LEU A 123 1.92 8.83 -4.53
C LEU A 123 2.62 9.62 -3.43
N ARG A 124 2.05 10.75 -3.01
CA ARG A 124 2.61 11.61 -1.93
C ARG A 124 2.62 10.93 -0.57
N LYS A 125 1.85 9.86 -0.39
CA LYS A 125 1.68 9.14 0.89
C LYS A 125 2.45 7.82 0.94
N HIS A 126 3.09 7.43 -0.16
CA HIS A 126 3.68 6.13 -0.34
C HIS A 126 5.13 6.22 -0.83
N ASP A 127 5.81 5.07 -0.88
CA ASP A 127 7.19 4.96 -1.31
C ASP A 127 7.38 5.03 -2.83
N GLN A 128 8.65 5.06 -3.27
CA GLN A 128 9.03 5.12 -4.68
C GLN A 128 8.48 3.96 -5.53
N LYS A 129 8.14 2.84 -4.92
CA LYS A 129 7.57 1.68 -5.62
C LYS A 129 6.21 2.00 -6.21
N TRP A 130 5.39 2.80 -5.50
CA TRP A 130 4.11 3.27 -6.00
C TRP A 130 4.25 4.14 -7.25
N GLU A 131 5.30 4.96 -7.31
CA GLU A 131 5.62 5.77 -8.49
C GLU A 131 5.96 4.89 -9.70
N PHE A 132 6.76 3.84 -9.53
CA PHE A 132 7.03 2.89 -10.61
C PHE A 132 5.76 2.20 -11.12
N VAL A 133 4.89 1.76 -10.21
CA VAL A 133 3.61 1.14 -10.59
C VAL A 133 2.70 2.12 -11.32
N TYR A 134 2.64 3.38 -10.85
CA TYR A 134 1.90 4.44 -11.52
C TYR A 134 2.37 4.63 -12.96
N HIS A 135 3.70 4.74 -13.20
CA HIS A 135 4.23 4.92 -14.55
C HIS A 135 3.95 3.71 -15.45
N HIS A 136 4.04 2.49 -14.93
CA HIS A 136 3.67 1.30 -15.69
C HIS A 136 2.18 1.31 -16.04
N PHE A 137 1.32 1.67 -15.09
CA PHE A 137 -0.12 1.73 -15.34
C PHE A 137 -0.46 2.87 -16.32
N TYR A 138 0.15 4.04 -16.15
CA TYR A 138 -0.02 5.18 -17.06
C TYR A 138 0.34 4.82 -18.52
N ASN A 139 1.48 4.13 -18.71
CA ASN A 139 1.89 3.65 -20.04
C ASN A 139 0.92 2.61 -20.61
N PHE A 140 0.44 1.70 -19.76
CA PHE A 140 -0.52 0.66 -20.15
C PHE A 140 -1.87 1.23 -20.63
N VAL A 141 -2.39 2.24 -19.94
CA VAL A 141 -3.67 2.88 -20.30
C VAL A 141 -3.50 4.09 -21.23
N HIS A 142 -2.29 4.30 -21.78
CA HIS A 142 -1.97 5.42 -22.67
C HIS A 142 -2.34 6.79 -22.11
N GLY A 143 -2.17 6.97 -20.80
CA GLY A 143 -2.37 8.26 -20.13
C GLY A 143 -3.81 8.66 -19.86
N LYS A 144 -4.79 7.78 -20.05
CA LYS A 144 -6.21 8.04 -19.76
C LYS A 144 -6.86 6.83 -19.11
N CYS A 145 -7.53 7.05 -17.99
CA CYS A 145 -8.32 6.01 -17.32
C CYS A 145 -9.28 6.67 -16.34
N THR A 146 -10.53 6.28 -16.38
CA THR A 146 -11.58 6.68 -15.45
C THR A 146 -11.81 5.60 -14.39
N PHE A 147 -12.52 5.93 -13.30
CA PHE A 147 -12.88 4.90 -12.30
C PHE A 147 -13.85 3.84 -12.87
N GLU A 148 -14.68 4.20 -13.84
CA GLU A 148 -15.62 3.28 -14.49
C GLU A 148 -14.89 2.18 -15.28
N GLU A 149 -13.70 2.49 -15.82
CA GLU A 149 -12.88 1.55 -16.58
C GLU A 149 -12.09 0.58 -15.69
N ILE A 150 -12.03 0.83 -14.37
CA ILE A 150 -11.34 -0.06 -13.43
C ILE A 150 -12.25 -1.26 -13.14
N ASP A 151 -12.11 -2.29 -13.93
CA ASP A 151 -12.80 -3.58 -13.80
C ASP A 151 -11.83 -4.76 -13.71
N ILE A 152 -12.37 -5.97 -13.61
CA ILE A 152 -11.59 -7.20 -13.51
C ILE A 152 -10.78 -7.45 -14.78
N ASP A 153 -11.35 -7.16 -15.96
CA ASP A 153 -10.72 -7.40 -17.25
C ASP A 153 -9.52 -6.47 -17.47
N LEU A 154 -9.69 -5.16 -17.22
CA LEU A 154 -8.58 -4.20 -17.26
C LEU A 154 -7.46 -4.58 -16.28
N CYS A 155 -7.81 -4.98 -15.06
CA CYS A 155 -6.84 -5.38 -14.05
C CYS A 155 -6.05 -6.63 -14.49
N ASN A 156 -6.71 -7.64 -15.06
CA ASN A 156 -6.03 -8.82 -15.59
C ASN A 156 -5.13 -8.49 -16.79
N LYS A 157 -5.56 -7.63 -17.70
CA LYS A 157 -4.73 -7.14 -18.80
C LYS A 157 -3.50 -6.38 -18.29
N PHE A 158 -3.65 -5.57 -17.24
CA PHE A 158 -2.50 -4.91 -16.61
C PHE A 158 -1.54 -5.91 -15.94
N ARG A 159 -2.06 -6.98 -15.32
CA ARG A 159 -1.25 -8.07 -14.78
C ARG A 159 -0.39 -8.72 -15.86
N GLU A 160 -0.98 -9.04 -17.02
CA GLU A 160 -0.25 -9.60 -18.18
C GLU A 160 0.75 -8.60 -18.78
N TYR A 161 0.40 -7.32 -18.85
CA TYR A 161 1.32 -6.26 -19.23
C TYR A 161 2.57 -6.26 -18.33
N LEU A 162 2.40 -6.35 -17.00
CA LEU A 162 3.51 -6.33 -16.04
C LEU A 162 4.46 -7.52 -16.25
N LEU A 163 3.96 -8.69 -16.61
CA LEU A 163 4.81 -9.87 -16.90
C LEU A 163 5.75 -9.66 -18.10
N ASN A 164 5.41 -8.76 -19.01
CA ASN A 164 6.15 -8.47 -20.22
C ASN A 164 6.74 -7.06 -20.27
N ALA A 165 6.53 -6.24 -19.26
CA ALA A 165 6.90 -4.83 -19.23
C ALA A 165 8.41 -4.62 -19.31
N LYS A 166 8.82 -3.56 -20.02
CA LYS A 166 10.20 -3.07 -20.01
C LYS A 166 10.48 -2.27 -18.73
N GLN A 167 11.74 -2.25 -18.32
CA GLN A 167 12.18 -1.39 -17.23
C GLN A 167 12.03 0.10 -17.61
N LEU A 168 11.59 0.96 -16.69
CA LEU A 168 11.38 2.37 -16.95
C LEU A 168 12.68 3.19 -17.12
N ARG A 169 13.78 2.72 -16.55
CA ARG A 169 15.05 3.47 -16.47
C ARG A 169 16.24 2.75 -17.12
N ARG A 170 16.08 1.53 -17.57
CA ARG A 170 17.15 0.71 -18.14
C ARG A 170 16.58 -0.14 -19.26
N ASP A 171 17.46 -0.61 -20.14
CA ASP A 171 17.09 -1.59 -21.14
C ASP A 171 16.79 -2.95 -20.48
N GLY A 172 15.88 -3.69 -21.10
CA GLY A 172 15.47 -5.01 -20.64
C GLY A 172 14.08 -5.05 -20.01
N ARG A 173 13.61 -6.25 -19.71
CA ARG A 173 12.32 -6.50 -19.05
C ARG A 173 12.47 -6.43 -17.53
N ILE A 174 11.38 -6.14 -16.84
CA ILE A 174 11.33 -6.29 -15.40
C ILE A 174 11.36 -7.77 -15.03
N SER A 175 11.98 -8.12 -13.90
CA SER A 175 11.97 -9.49 -13.41
C SER A 175 10.57 -9.89 -12.95
N LYS A 176 10.25 -11.19 -12.97
CA LYS A 176 8.97 -11.72 -12.47
C LYS A 176 8.71 -11.32 -11.02
N ASN A 177 9.75 -11.32 -10.18
CA ASN A 177 9.65 -10.85 -8.79
C ASN A 177 9.35 -9.36 -8.68
N SER A 178 9.86 -8.53 -9.59
CA SER A 178 9.50 -7.11 -9.67
C SER A 178 8.06 -6.94 -10.13
N ALA A 179 7.62 -7.70 -11.14
CA ALA A 179 6.23 -7.70 -11.60
C ALA A 179 5.27 -8.12 -10.48
N SER A 180 5.58 -9.18 -9.73
CA SER A 180 4.82 -9.60 -8.55
C SER A 180 4.73 -8.51 -7.50
N GLY A 181 5.86 -7.84 -7.22
CA GLY A 181 5.90 -6.73 -6.29
C GLY A 181 5.07 -5.52 -6.75
N TYR A 182 5.10 -5.17 -8.04
CA TYR A 182 4.31 -4.09 -8.62
C TYR A 182 2.82 -4.42 -8.62
N TRP A 183 2.48 -5.65 -8.99
CA TRP A 183 1.12 -6.15 -8.94
C TRP A 183 0.53 -6.10 -7.53
N SER A 184 1.29 -6.52 -6.52
CA SER A 184 0.87 -6.44 -5.11
C SER A 184 0.61 -5.00 -4.66
N THR A 185 1.43 -4.04 -5.13
CA THR A 185 1.23 -2.61 -4.85
C THR A 185 -0.03 -2.07 -5.54
N PHE A 186 -0.29 -2.47 -6.79
CA PHE A 186 -1.52 -2.09 -7.49
C PHE A 186 -2.77 -2.66 -6.81
N ARG A 187 -2.72 -3.93 -6.37
CA ARG A 187 -3.80 -4.55 -5.59
C ARG A 187 -4.06 -3.84 -4.26
N GLU A 188 -3.03 -3.27 -3.64
CA GLU A 188 -3.20 -2.44 -2.44
C GLU A 188 -3.96 -1.14 -2.77
N LEU A 189 -3.66 -0.50 -3.91
CA LEU A 189 -4.43 0.64 -4.39
C LEU A 189 -5.91 0.26 -4.60
N LEU A 190 -6.20 -0.89 -5.24
CA LEU A 190 -7.59 -1.35 -5.43
C LEU A 190 -8.32 -1.54 -4.09
N LYS A 191 -7.64 -2.02 -3.04
CA LYS A 191 -8.21 -2.09 -1.68
C LYS A 191 -8.55 -0.72 -1.13
N ILE A 192 -7.67 0.27 -1.34
CA ILE A 192 -7.91 1.65 -0.93
C ILE A 192 -9.13 2.21 -1.66
N LEU A 193 -9.26 1.96 -2.97
CA LEU A 193 -10.42 2.38 -3.76
C LEU A 193 -11.72 1.79 -3.22
N TYR A 194 -11.73 0.50 -2.92
CA TYR A 194 -12.90 -0.17 -2.37
C TYR A 194 -13.28 0.36 -0.99
N ARG A 195 -12.30 0.51 -0.07
CA ARG A 195 -12.52 1.11 1.25
C ARG A 195 -13.07 2.53 1.19
N ASN A 196 -12.60 3.31 0.22
CA ASN A 196 -13.04 4.69 0.00
C ASN A 196 -14.33 4.76 -0.85
N ARG A 197 -14.93 3.62 -1.17
CA ARG A 197 -16.17 3.53 -1.98
C ARG A 197 -16.05 4.23 -3.34
N LEU A 198 -14.87 4.17 -3.95
CA LEU A 198 -14.61 4.70 -5.29
C LEU A 198 -14.84 3.66 -6.39
N ILE A 199 -14.84 2.39 -6.04
CA ILE A 199 -15.23 1.25 -6.87
C ILE A 199 -16.30 0.42 -6.15
N LYS A 200 -17.21 -0.20 -6.93
CA LYS A 200 -18.41 -0.88 -6.40
C LYS A 200 -18.12 -2.20 -5.71
N THR A 201 -17.23 -2.98 -6.30
CA THR A 201 -16.93 -4.34 -5.87
C THR A 201 -15.47 -4.44 -5.44
N ASN A 202 -15.19 -5.36 -4.53
CA ASN A 202 -13.81 -5.68 -4.19
C ASN A 202 -13.19 -6.52 -5.32
N ILE A 203 -12.66 -5.83 -6.32
CA ILE A 203 -12.03 -6.47 -7.49
C ILE A 203 -10.94 -7.47 -7.08
N ASN A 204 -10.25 -7.22 -5.96
CA ASN A 204 -9.17 -8.10 -5.49
C ASN A 204 -9.58 -9.55 -5.21
N ASP A 205 -10.86 -9.80 -4.94
CA ASP A 205 -11.37 -11.15 -4.66
C ASP A 205 -11.37 -12.04 -5.92
N PHE A 206 -11.30 -11.40 -7.09
CA PHE A 206 -11.32 -12.04 -8.42
C PHE A 206 -9.96 -12.00 -9.13
N LEU A 207 -8.91 -11.50 -8.47
CA LEU A 207 -7.59 -11.32 -9.09
C LEU A 207 -6.57 -12.30 -8.53
N ASP A 208 -5.92 -13.04 -9.42
CA ASP A 208 -4.83 -13.92 -9.06
C ASP A 208 -3.55 -13.14 -8.70
N LYS A 209 -2.69 -13.78 -7.91
CA LYS A 209 -1.35 -13.28 -7.64
C LYS A 209 -0.43 -13.55 -8.83
N ILE A 210 0.63 -12.77 -8.96
CA ILE A 210 1.79 -13.16 -9.76
C ILE A 210 2.72 -13.93 -8.83
N GLU A 211 2.96 -15.19 -9.13
CA GLU A 211 3.87 -16.02 -8.36
C GLU A 211 5.31 -15.54 -8.51
N THR A 212 6.04 -15.60 -7.41
CA THR A 212 7.46 -15.27 -7.39
C THR A 212 8.30 -16.45 -7.80
N GLU A 213 9.46 -16.17 -8.37
CA GLU A 213 10.48 -17.17 -8.65
C GLU A 213 11.55 -17.14 -7.58
N ASP A 214 11.92 -18.32 -7.08
CA ASP A 214 13.07 -18.43 -6.20
C ASP A 214 14.34 -18.19 -7.02
N THR A 215 14.99 -17.06 -6.74
CA THR A 215 16.30 -16.73 -7.30
C THR A 215 17.38 -17.24 -6.34
N PRO A 216 18.23 -18.18 -6.74
CA PRO A 216 19.39 -18.58 -5.96
C PRO A 216 20.20 -17.33 -5.60
N LYS A 217 20.51 -17.17 -4.32
CA LYS A 217 21.36 -16.07 -3.88
C LYS A 217 22.77 -16.58 -3.70
N ASP A 218 23.72 -15.88 -4.32
CA ASP A 218 25.13 -16.12 -4.05
C ASP A 218 25.46 -15.75 -2.60
N TYR A 219 26.30 -16.57 -1.98
CA TYR A 219 26.85 -16.31 -0.65
C TYR A 219 28.36 -16.59 -0.66
N LEU A 220 29.07 -15.95 0.27
CA LEU A 220 30.50 -16.17 0.45
C LEU A 220 30.73 -17.50 1.20
N SER A 221 31.65 -18.34 0.69
CA SER A 221 32.22 -19.42 1.49
C SER A 221 33.20 -18.84 2.53
N VAL A 222 33.59 -19.68 3.48
CA VAL A 222 34.56 -19.28 4.50
C VAL A 222 35.92 -18.89 3.89
N GLU A 223 36.37 -19.68 2.90
CA GLU A 223 37.61 -19.44 2.16
C GLU A 223 37.54 -18.13 1.34
N GLU A 224 36.43 -17.86 0.72
CA GLU A 224 36.18 -16.60 -0.01
C GLU A 224 36.15 -15.40 0.95
N LEU A 225 35.60 -15.57 2.18
CA LEU A 225 35.62 -14.53 3.18
C LEU A 225 37.05 -14.20 3.65
N TYR A 226 37.91 -15.22 3.88
CA TYR A 226 39.32 -15.00 4.21
C TYR A 226 40.07 -14.28 3.08
N LYS A 227 39.90 -14.72 1.81
CA LYS A 227 40.48 -14.03 0.66
C LYS A 227 40.05 -12.57 0.57
N LEU A 228 38.76 -12.31 0.83
CA LEU A 228 38.21 -10.97 0.83
C LEU A 228 38.77 -10.14 1.97
N ALA A 229 38.94 -10.73 3.18
CA ALA A 229 39.54 -10.07 4.34
C ALA A 229 41.00 -9.70 4.11
N GLU A 230 41.78 -10.52 3.42
CA GLU A 230 43.17 -10.23 3.08
C GLU A 230 43.30 -9.20 1.95
N THR A 231 42.33 -9.13 1.04
CA THR A 231 42.40 -8.26 -0.13
C THR A 231 42.29 -6.77 0.25
N PRO A 232 43.25 -5.92 -0.19
CA PRO A 232 43.19 -4.49 0.05
C PRO A 232 42.00 -3.83 -0.63
N CYS A 233 41.22 -3.05 0.11
CA CYS A 233 40.09 -2.27 -0.38
C CYS A 233 40.44 -0.79 -0.49
N LYS A 234 40.10 -0.13 -1.59
CA LYS A 234 40.27 1.33 -1.79
C LYS A 234 39.54 2.17 -0.73
N LYS A 235 38.53 1.58 -0.08
CA LYS A 235 37.74 2.21 0.98
C LYS A 235 37.81 1.36 2.24
N PRO A 236 38.80 1.59 3.14
CA PRO A 236 39.03 0.73 4.33
C PRO A 236 37.78 0.58 5.20
N ILE A 237 37.05 1.67 5.43
CA ILE A 237 35.80 1.63 6.23
C ILE A 237 34.70 0.77 5.59
N LEU A 238 34.61 0.68 4.24
CA LEU A 238 33.70 -0.23 3.56
C LEU A 238 34.09 -1.69 3.83
N LYS A 239 35.38 -2.01 3.78
CA LYS A 239 35.90 -3.35 4.09
C LYS A 239 35.53 -3.73 5.52
N THR A 240 35.85 -2.89 6.51
CA THR A 240 35.53 -3.11 7.92
C THR A 240 34.02 -3.31 8.11
N ALA A 241 33.19 -2.45 7.53
CA ALA A 241 31.73 -2.53 7.64
C ALA A 241 31.15 -3.82 6.98
N ALA A 242 31.68 -4.24 5.84
CA ALA A 242 31.23 -5.45 5.15
C ALA A 242 31.62 -6.71 5.95
N LEU A 243 32.86 -6.81 6.45
CA LEU A 243 33.28 -7.92 7.27
C LEU A 243 32.51 -7.96 8.61
N PHE A 244 32.28 -6.80 9.23
CA PHE A 244 31.45 -6.71 10.44
C PHE A 244 30.02 -7.17 10.18
N SER A 245 29.43 -6.81 9.00
CA SER A 245 28.13 -7.33 8.59
C SER A 245 28.12 -8.85 8.39
N CYS A 246 29.23 -9.43 7.92
CA CYS A 246 29.39 -10.88 7.82
C CYS A 246 29.34 -11.56 9.20
N LEU A 247 29.98 -10.98 10.18
CA LEU A 247 30.09 -11.54 11.53
C LEU A 247 28.83 -11.33 12.40
N THR A 248 28.11 -10.21 12.17
CA THR A 248 26.95 -9.82 13.00
C THR A 248 25.61 -10.00 12.31
N SER A 249 25.60 -10.27 11.01
CA SER A 249 24.37 -10.28 10.19
C SER A 249 23.56 -8.97 10.20
N LEU A 250 24.12 -7.84 10.62
CA LEU A 250 23.49 -6.52 10.57
C LEU A 250 23.26 -6.07 9.11
N ARG A 251 22.12 -5.40 8.87
CA ARG A 251 21.84 -4.81 7.56
C ARG A 251 22.67 -3.55 7.35
N ILE A 252 22.91 -3.19 6.09
CA ILE A 252 23.62 -1.94 5.77
C ILE A 252 22.93 -0.70 6.37
N SER A 253 21.60 -0.69 6.48
CA SER A 253 20.88 0.40 7.14
C SER A 253 21.27 0.53 8.61
N ASP A 254 21.37 -0.61 9.30
CA ASP A 254 21.67 -0.67 10.73
C ASP A 254 23.16 -0.35 10.98
N ILE A 255 24.06 -0.83 10.11
CA ILE A 255 25.50 -0.47 10.15
C ILE A 255 25.72 1.03 9.93
N LEU A 256 24.99 1.66 9.02
CA LEU A 256 25.12 3.10 8.76
C LEU A 256 24.68 3.98 9.94
N SER A 257 23.79 3.48 10.79
CA SER A 257 23.28 4.18 11.96
C SER A 257 23.87 3.70 13.28
N LEU A 258 24.66 2.60 13.29
CA LEU A 258 25.19 2.00 14.50
C LEU A 258 26.08 2.98 15.27
N GLN A 259 25.78 3.15 16.56
CA GLN A 259 26.51 4.01 17.45
C GLN A 259 27.30 3.19 18.51
N TRP A 260 28.39 3.75 18.99
CA TRP A 260 29.23 3.07 20.00
C TRP A 260 28.48 2.74 21.28
N HIS A 261 27.56 3.57 21.73
CA HIS A 261 26.76 3.34 22.93
C HIS A 261 25.73 2.19 22.78
N GLU A 262 25.46 1.74 21.56
CA GLU A 262 24.59 0.58 21.30
C GLU A 262 25.36 -0.75 21.48
N ILE A 263 26.69 -0.69 21.67
CA ILE A 263 27.52 -1.86 21.98
C ILE A 263 27.66 -1.95 23.49
N VAL A 264 26.88 -2.84 24.10
CA VAL A 264 26.72 -2.98 25.54
C VAL A 264 27.15 -4.37 26.02
N ASP A 265 27.28 -4.55 27.34
CA ASP A 265 27.55 -5.85 27.94
C ASP A 265 26.36 -6.80 27.72
N PHE A 266 26.70 -8.02 27.33
CA PHE A 266 25.68 -9.05 27.11
C PHE A 266 25.51 -9.89 28.39
N ALA A 267 24.29 -10.15 28.82
CA ALA A 267 24.00 -10.85 30.06
C ALA A 267 24.64 -12.26 30.15
N ALA A 268 24.82 -12.93 29.01
CA ALA A 268 25.49 -14.24 28.95
C ALA A 268 27.02 -14.14 28.82
N GLY A 269 27.61 -12.95 28.95
CA GLY A 269 29.04 -12.66 28.81
C GLY A 269 29.39 -12.10 27.42
N GLY A 270 30.46 -11.26 27.37
CA GLY A 270 30.88 -10.59 26.15
C GLY A 270 30.11 -9.31 25.88
N LYS A 271 30.05 -8.91 24.60
CA LYS A 271 29.33 -7.70 24.13
C LYS A 271 28.23 -8.05 23.15
N CYS A 272 27.24 -7.19 23.06
CA CYS A 272 26.17 -7.28 22.06
C CYS A 272 25.87 -5.89 21.48
N VAL A 273 25.31 -5.90 20.26
CA VAL A 273 24.61 -4.72 19.70
C VAL A 273 23.19 -4.76 20.22
N HIS A 274 22.79 -3.74 20.95
CA HIS A 274 21.43 -3.53 21.40
C HIS A 274 20.84 -2.33 20.62
N THR A 275 20.06 -2.61 19.62
CA THR A 275 19.58 -1.58 18.69
C THR A 275 18.13 -1.79 18.26
N ILE A 276 17.51 -0.72 17.80
CA ILE A 276 16.19 -0.79 17.16
C ILE A 276 16.40 -0.86 15.66
N THR A 277 16.09 -2.01 15.05
CA THR A 277 16.27 -2.21 13.61
C THR A 277 15.49 -1.18 12.78
N GLN A 278 16.17 -0.57 11.82
CA GLN A 278 15.58 0.49 10.99
C GLN A 278 14.40 0.01 10.15
N LYS A 279 14.39 -1.26 9.74
CA LYS A 279 13.37 -1.81 8.85
C LYS A 279 12.09 -2.25 9.58
N THR A 280 12.23 -2.95 10.70
CA THR A 280 11.11 -3.57 11.42
C THR A 280 10.66 -2.79 12.64
N LYS A 281 11.48 -1.82 13.08
CA LYS A 281 11.26 -1.04 14.32
C LYS A 281 11.15 -1.95 15.55
N THR A 282 11.78 -3.13 15.49
CA THR A 282 11.88 -4.08 16.59
C THR A 282 13.21 -3.91 17.29
N GLU A 283 13.22 -4.13 18.58
CA GLU A 283 14.42 -4.22 19.39
C GLU A 283 15.13 -5.54 19.09
N ASP A 284 16.40 -5.48 18.72
CA ASP A 284 17.24 -6.64 18.45
C ASP A 284 18.50 -6.60 19.34
N ILE A 285 18.80 -7.72 19.96
CA ILE A 285 20.03 -7.95 20.74
C ILE A 285 20.87 -8.96 19.95
N ILE A 286 22.01 -8.51 19.44
CA ILE A 286 22.88 -9.32 18.58
C ILE A 286 24.23 -9.49 19.27
N PRO A 287 24.58 -10.69 19.73
CA PRO A 287 25.89 -10.97 20.28
C PRO A 287 27.02 -10.65 19.29
N ILE A 288 28.11 -10.09 19.76
CA ILE A 288 29.27 -9.73 18.94
C ILE A 288 30.45 -10.62 19.39
N SER A 289 31.14 -11.24 18.42
CA SER A 289 32.35 -11.98 18.70
C SER A 289 33.54 -11.05 18.97
N ASP A 290 34.57 -11.57 19.62
CA ASP A 290 35.79 -10.83 19.90
C ASP A 290 36.51 -10.38 18.62
N GLU A 291 36.44 -11.19 17.54
CA GLU A 291 36.98 -10.84 16.24
C GLU A 291 36.24 -9.63 15.64
N ALA A 292 34.92 -9.56 15.82
CA ALA A 292 34.16 -8.43 15.34
C ALA A 292 34.42 -7.16 16.13
N LEU A 293 34.66 -7.28 17.45
CA LEU A 293 35.09 -6.17 18.31
C LEU A 293 36.49 -5.66 17.94
N GLN A 294 37.44 -6.56 17.70
CA GLN A 294 38.77 -6.21 17.23
C GLN A 294 38.75 -5.54 15.87
N LEU A 295 37.94 -6.05 14.96
CA LEU A 295 37.78 -5.51 13.59
C LEU A 295 37.35 -4.04 13.58
N ILE A 296 36.47 -3.63 14.49
CA ILE A 296 36.03 -2.23 14.62
C ILE A 296 36.92 -1.42 15.57
N GLY A 297 37.87 -2.07 16.20
CA GLY A 297 38.73 -1.44 17.21
C GLY A 297 37.90 -0.91 18.37
N TYR A 298 37.06 -1.75 18.97
CA TYR A 298 36.21 -1.35 20.10
C TYR A 298 36.98 -0.72 21.24
N SER A 299 36.43 0.37 21.75
CA SER A 299 36.89 1.02 23.00
C SER A 299 35.69 1.66 23.68
N PRO A 300 35.53 1.51 25.01
CA PRO A 300 34.39 2.07 25.74
C PRO A 300 34.33 3.60 25.74
N GLU A 301 35.45 4.27 25.43
CA GLU A 301 35.53 5.74 25.37
C GLU A 301 35.02 6.33 24.05
N LYS A 302 34.82 5.50 23.01
CA LYS A 302 34.39 5.98 21.69
C LYS A 302 32.93 6.40 21.71
N THR A 303 32.66 7.50 21.03
CA THR A 303 31.30 8.08 20.90
C THR A 303 30.93 8.32 19.46
N GLY A 304 29.62 8.46 19.21
CA GLY A 304 29.06 8.69 17.87
C GLY A 304 28.99 7.43 17.01
N LEU A 305 29.02 7.58 15.70
CA LEU A 305 28.85 6.47 14.73
C LEU A 305 30.09 5.57 14.69
N VAL A 306 29.88 4.25 14.76
CA VAL A 306 30.95 3.23 14.62
C VAL A 306 31.60 3.33 13.24
N PHE A 307 30.80 3.47 12.18
CA PHE A 307 31.26 3.56 10.78
C PHE A 307 31.15 4.98 10.25
N LYS A 308 31.67 5.96 10.97
CA LYS A 308 31.66 7.37 10.60
C LYS A 308 32.29 7.59 9.21
N GLY A 309 31.56 8.17 8.28
CA GLY A 309 32.03 8.44 6.91
C GLY A 309 31.72 7.33 5.90
N LEU A 310 31.17 6.19 6.30
CA LEU A 310 30.66 5.18 5.37
C LEU A 310 29.51 5.74 4.54
N LYS A 311 29.58 5.56 3.21
CA LYS A 311 28.50 6.01 2.28
C LYS A 311 27.78 4.80 1.71
N ARG A 312 26.44 4.85 1.67
CA ARG A 312 25.61 3.78 1.09
C ARG A 312 25.98 3.50 -0.38
N SER A 313 26.35 4.53 -1.16
CA SER A 313 26.78 4.37 -2.54
C SER A 313 28.01 3.46 -2.73
N TRP A 314 28.86 3.34 -1.70
CA TRP A 314 30.05 2.49 -1.76
C TRP A 314 29.72 0.99 -1.75
N THR A 315 28.54 0.59 -1.32
CA THR A 315 28.06 -0.81 -1.42
C THR A 315 27.74 -1.24 -2.86
N GLN A 316 27.84 -0.35 -3.81
CA GLN A 316 27.65 -0.61 -5.25
C GLN A 316 29.01 -0.86 -5.94
N GLN A 317 29.45 0.08 -6.77
CA GLN A 317 30.66 -0.09 -7.58
C GLN A 317 31.93 -0.32 -6.76
N PRO A 318 32.25 0.43 -5.68
CA PRO A 318 33.44 0.16 -4.89
C PRO A 318 33.49 -1.24 -4.29
N MET A 319 32.36 -1.78 -3.84
CA MET A 319 32.28 -3.15 -3.31
C MET A 319 32.49 -4.19 -4.43
N LYS A 320 31.90 -4.01 -5.60
CA LYS A 320 32.11 -4.91 -6.75
C LYS A 320 33.58 -4.96 -7.18
N GLU A 321 34.26 -3.81 -7.22
CA GLU A 321 35.67 -3.74 -7.55
C GLU A 321 36.54 -4.50 -6.53
N TRP A 322 36.24 -4.37 -5.24
CA TRP A 322 36.94 -5.06 -4.18
C TRP A 322 36.75 -6.58 -4.23
N ILE A 323 35.49 -7.05 -4.43
CA ILE A 323 35.14 -8.48 -4.58
C ILE A 323 35.87 -9.08 -5.79
N ARG A 324 35.86 -8.38 -6.93
CA ARG A 324 36.57 -8.81 -8.13
C ARG A 324 38.08 -8.89 -7.91
N LYS A 325 38.66 -7.93 -7.14
CA LYS A 325 40.08 -7.94 -6.81
C LYS A 325 40.46 -9.13 -5.92
N ALA A 326 39.53 -9.63 -5.10
CA ALA A 326 39.70 -10.86 -4.32
C ALA A 326 39.58 -12.15 -5.15
N GLY A 327 39.36 -12.05 -6.47
CA GLY A 327 39.19 -13.21 -7.37
C GLY A 327 37.86 -13.93 -7.20
N ILE A 328 36.84 -13.29 -6.59
CA ILE A 328 35.52 -13.86 -6.39
C ILE A 328 34.65 -13.52 -7.61
N THR A 329 34.17 -14.55 -8.30
CA THR A 329 33.37 -14.44 -9.53
C THR A 329 31.86 -14.34 -9.27
N LYS A 330 31.42 -14.72 -8.08
CA LYS A 330 30.02 -14.66 -7.64
C LYS A 330 29.54 -13.22 -7.58
N ASN A 331 28.23 -13.02 -7.80
CA ASN A 331 27.59 -11.71 -7.69
C ASN A 331 27.27 -11.34 -6.22
N ILE A 332 28.29 -11.09 -5.45
CA ILE A 332 28.18 -10.75 -4.04
C ILE A 332 27.83 -9.26 -3.88
N THR A 333 26.74 -9.00 -3.21
CA THR A 333 26.32 -7.66 -2.76
C THR A 333 26.55 -7.52 -1.25
N PHE A 334 26.47 -6.30 -0.72
CA PHE A 334 26.54 -6.10 0.73
C PHE A 334 25.47 -6.90 1.49
N HIS A 335 24.31 -7.12 0.86
CA HIS A 335 23.26 -7.94 1.48
C HIS A 335 23.61 -9.44 1.47
N CYS A 336 24.28 -9.92 0.44
CA CYS A 336 24.73 -11.31 0.37
C CYS A 336 25.81 -11.60 1.43
N ALA A 337 26.63 -10.62 1.77
CA ALA A 337 27.66 -10.74 2.80
C ALA A 337 27.09 -11.11 4.19
N ARG A 338 25.81 -10.86 4.47
CA ARG A 338 25.13 -11.31 5.69
C ARG A 338 24.79 -12.80 5.72
N HIS A 339 24.77 -13.44 4.56
CA HIS A 339 24.42 -14.85 4.40
C HIS A 339 25.71 -15.64 4.18
N ILE A 340 26.47 -15.83 5.24
CA ILE A 340 27.60 -16.76 5.21
C ILE A 340 27.03 -18.15 5.42
N ALA A 341 27.58 -19.15 4.70
CA ALA A 341 27.20 -20.55 4.91
C ALA A 341 27.41 -20.93 6.40
N PRO A 342 26.44 -21.60 7.06
CA PRO A 342 26.66 -22.07 8.41
C PRO A 342 27.90 -22.95 8.46
N PRO A 343 28.85 -22.76 9.44
CA PRO A 343 28.56 -23.18 10.80
C PRO A 343 28.68 -22.08 11.88
N TYR A 344 28.85 -20.81 11.51
CA TYR A 344 29.12 -19.74 12.50
C TYR A 344 27.96 -18.82 12.83
N SER A 345 26.73 -19.12 12.36
CA SER A 345 25.56 -18.46 12.91
C SER A 345 25.18 -19.14 14.24
N LEU A 346 25.77 -18.72 15.33
CA LEU A 346 25.17 -18.86 16.65
C LEU A 346 23.86 -18.05 16.67
N ARG A 347 22.86 -18.57 15.97
CA ARG A 347 21.48 -18.24 16.24
C ARG A 347 21.07 -19.04 17.47
N THR A 348 21.38 -18.53 18.64
CA THR A 348 20.57 -18.80 19.82
C THR A 348 19.20 -18.13 19.56
N ARG A 349 18.37 -18.79 18.74
CA ARG A 349 16.93 -18.65 18.85
C ARG A 349 16.55 -19.59 19.98
N ASN A 350 15.95 -19.01 21.00
CA ASN A 350 15.25 -19.62 22.14
C ASN A 350 16.17 -20.12 23.28
N LEU A 351 16.27 -19.29 24.26
CA LEU A 351 15.90 -19.67 25.64
C LEU A 351 15.06 -18.55 26.23
#